data_8211e2e7ba9c75fa8ffb415fa24bb65d
#
_entry.id   8211e2e7ba9c75fa8ffb415fa24bb65d
#
_cell.length_a   1.000
_cell.length_b   1.000
_cell.length_c   1.000
_cell.angle_alpha   90.00
_cell.angle_beta   90.00
_cell.angle_gamma   90.00
#
_symmetry.space_group_name_H-M   'P 1'
#
loop_
_entity.id
_entity.type
_entity.pdbx_description
1 polymer ?
#
loop_
_entity_poly.entity_id
_entity_poly.type
_entity_poly.pdbx_seq_one_letter_code
_entity_poly.pdbx_strand_id
1 'polypeptide(L)'
;MRTIALLTLATLFAAGAASAQDAAKAAAPPRAKTPPHATVSILEPKNGAHVGQDVLVKFGAKNISVAPATDTAPGTGHHHLLIDAKELPPLDAPIPADATHKHYGKGQTQDTIHLEPGDHTLQLDFADAAHMQFNPPIVSKKITIHVK
;
A
#
# COMPACT_ATOMS: atom_id res chain seq x y z
N MET A 1 10.73 -84.14 -20.48
CA MET A 1 10.18 -82.99 -21.20
C MET A 1 9.77 -81.95 -20.15
N ARG A 2 10.52 -80.87 -20.04
CA ARG A 2 10.30 -79.80 -19.03
C ARG A 2 9.75 -78.57 -19.73
N THR A 3 8.51 -78.26 -19.49
CA THR A 3 7.84 -77.07 -19.99
C THR A 3 8.15 -75.89 -19.07
N ILE A 4 8.79 -74.85 -19.62
CA ILE A 4 9.10 -73.60 -18.94
C ILE A 4 7.95 -72.62 -19.21
N ALA A 5 7.21 -72.24 -18.15
CA ALA A 5 6.19 -71.18 -18.23
C ALA A 5 6.85 -69.81 -18.09
N LEU A 6 6.74 -68.97 -19.11
CA LEU A 6 7.13 -67.57 -19.04
C LEU A 6 6.03 -66.77 -18.33
N LEU A 7 6.42 -66.14 -17.20
CA LEU A 7 5.59 -65.18 -16.50
C LEU A 7 5.88 -63.78 -17.08
N THR A 8 4.92 -63.19 -17.79
CA THR A 8 5.01 -61.82 -18.23
C THR A 8 4.52 -60.87 -17.15
N LEU A 9 5.44 -60.10 -16.60
CA LEU A 9 5.15 -59.06 -15.62
C LEU A 9 4.65 -57.78 -16.34
N ALA A 10 3.36 -57.49 -16.24
CA ALA A 10 2.79 -56.24 -16.76
C ALA A 10 3.01 -55.12 -15.73
N THR A 11 3.89 -54.17 -16.04
CA THR A 11 4.07 -52.95 -15.25
C THR A 11 2.94 -51.96 -15.58
N LEU A 12 2.07 -51.70 -14.62
CA LEU A 12 1.05 -50.69 -14.69
C LEU A 12 1.68 -49.32 -14.39
N PHE A 13 1.84 -48.49 -15.41
CA PHE A 13 2.21 -47.08 -15.26
C PHE A 13 0.96 -46.31 -14.78
N ALA A 14 0.88 -45.96 -13.50
CA ALA A 14 -0.09 -44.99 -13.01
C ALA A 14 0.37 -43.59 -13.38
N ALA A 15 -0.27 -43.00 -14.39
CA ALA A 15 -0.13 -41.58 -14.71
C ALA A 15 -0.80 -40.78 -13.59
N GLY A 16 0.00 -40.21 -12.69
CA GLY A 16 -0.45 -39.23 -11.71
C GLY A 16 -0.85 -37.95 -12.43
N ALA A 17 -2.17 -37.69 -12.50
CA ALA A 17 -2.67 -36.39 -12.89
C ALA A 17 -2.28 -35.37 -11.83
N ALA A 18 -1.30 -34.52 -12.09
CA ALA A 18 -1.02 -33.33 -11.32
C ALA A 18 -2.21 -32.36 -11.52
N SER A 19 -3.12 -32.32 -10.55
CA SER A 19 -4.11 -31.23 -10.48
C SER A 19 -3.37 -29.94 -10.18
N ALA A 20 -3.23 -29.10 -11.20
CA ALA A 20 -2.90 -27.71 -11.03
C ALA A 20 -4.03 -27.06 -10.22
N GLN A 21 -3.81 -26.88 -8.91
CA GLN A 21 -4.65 -26.02 -8.10
C GLN A 21 -4.42 -24.60 -8.59
N ASP A 22 -5.37 -24.09 -9.38
CA ASP A 22 -5.54 -22.66 -9.58
C ASP A 22 -5.69 -22.02 -8.20
N ALA A 23 -4.60 -21.43 -7.71
CA ALA A 23 -4.67 -20.56 -6.55
C ALA A 23 -5.47 -19.35 -6.99
N ALA A 24 -6.78 -19.39 -6.79
CA ALA A 24 -7.66 -18.25 -6.97
C ALA A 24 -7.06 -17.11 -6.16
N LYS A 25 -6.52 -16.07 -6.83
CA LYS A 25 -6.04 -14.84 -6.20
C LYS A 25 -7.22 -14.33 -5.34
N ALA A 26 -7.05 -14.36 -4.01
CA ALA A 26 -8.07 -13.88 -3.10
C ALA A 26 -8.46 -12.47 -3.54
N ALA A 27 -9.76 -12.22 -3.73
CA ALA A 27 -10.24 -10.90 -4.09
C ALA A 27 -9.80 -9.90 -3.00
N ALA A 28 -9.27 -8.75 -3.44
CA ALA A 28 -8.93 -7.68 -2.50
C ALA A 28 -10.15 -7.30 -1.66
N PRO A 29 -9.97 -6.93 -0.38
CA PRO A 29 -11.09 -6.48 0.43
C PRO A 29 -11.79 -5.28 -0.21
N PRO A 30 -13.13 -5.13 -0.03
CA PRO A 30 -13.85 -4.02 -0.61
C PRO A 30 -13.33 -2.71 -0.03
N ARG A 31 -13.06 -1.73 -0.89
CA ARG A 31 -12.59 -0.41 -0.50
C ARG A 31 -13.70 0.41 0.13
N ALA A 32 -13.42 1.10 1.23
CA ALA A 32 -14.36 2.00 1.88
C ALA A 32 -14.74 3.16 0.94
N LYS A 33 -16.01 3.58 0.99
CA LYS A 33 -16.49 4.73 0.21
C LYS A 33 -15.93 6.02 0.80
N THR A 34 -15.41 6.88 -0.08
CA THR A 34 -14.92 8.22 0.31
C THR A 34 -16.06 9.08 0.84
N PRO A 35 -15.94 9.65 2.05
CA PRO A 35 -16.89 10.63 2.54
C PRO A 35 -16.99 11.86 1.62
N PRO A 36 -18.16 12.53 1.53
CA PRO A 36 -18.31 13.72 0.72
C PRO A 36 -17.29 14.81 1.09
N HIS A 37 -16.63 15.37 0.09
CA HIS A 37 -15.61 16.43 0.23
C HIS A 37 -14.42 16.08 1.13
N ALA A 38 -14.16 14.79 1.37
CA ALA A 38 -12.98 14.34 2.09
C ALA A 38 -11.71 14.68 1.30
N THR A 39 -10.74 15.29 1.97
CA THR A 39 -9.46 15.68 1.37
C THR A 39 -8.33 15.54 2.37
N VAL A 40 -7.13 15.26 1.86
CA VAL A 40 -5.88 15.37 2.62
C VAL A 40 -4.93 16.32 1.93
N SER A 41 -4.02 16.93 2.69
CA SER A 41 -3.05 17.89 2.17
C SER A 41 -1.77 17.91 3.00
N ILE A 42 -0.63 18.15 2.36
CA ILE A 42 0.60 18.51 3.06
C ILE A 42 0.49 19.99 3.44
N LEU A 43 0.49 20.25 4.74
CA LEU A 43 0.43 21.62 5.30
C LEU A 43 1.80 22.28 5.28
N GLU A 44 2.84 21.52 5.61
CA GLU A 44 4.25 21.86 5.58
C GLU A 44 5.06 20.63 5.15
N PRO A 45 6.14 20.84 4.37
CA PRO A 45 6.56 22.05 3.69
C PRO A 45 5.64 22.47 2.54
N LYS A 46 5.81 23.70 2.02
CA LYS A 46 5.09 24.13 0.81
C LYS A 46 5.79 23.61 -0.44
N ASN A 47 5.03 23.48 -1.54
CA ASN A 47 5.61 23.15 -2.83
C ASN A 47 6.71 24.16 -3.23
N GLY A 48 7.88 23.67 -3.66
CA GLY A 48 9.05 24.47 -4.00
C GLY A 48 9.86 24.95 -2.78
N ALA A 49 9.58 24.49 -1.57
CA ALA A 49 10.32 24.88 -0.38
C ALA A 49 11.78 24.39 -0.41
N HIS A 50 12.70 25.25 0.02
CA HIS A 50 14.08 24.88 0.32
C HIS A 50 14.19 24.53 1.80
N VAL A 51 14.63 23.34 2.13
CA VAL A 51 14.65 22.79 3.49
C VAL A 51 15.99 22.12 3.80
N GLY A 52 16.27 21.91 5.09
CA GLY A 52 17.37 21.04 5.52
C GLY A 52 17.02 19.58 5.39
N GLN A 53 17.98 18.69 5.70
CA GLN A 53 17.81 17.24 5.56
C GLN A 53 16.75 16.67 6.52
N ASP A 54 16.60 17.25 7.72
CA ASP A 54 15.54 16.89 8.67
C ASP A 54 14.29 17.72 8.36
N VAL A 55 13.37 17.14 7.61
CA VAL A 55 12.18 17.81 7.07
C VAL A 55 10.98 17.53 7.95
N LEU A 56 10.47 18.56 8.64
CA LEU A 56 9.16 18.45 9.32
C LEU A 56 8.04 18.47 8.28
N VAL A 57 7.27 17.38 8.21
CA VAL A 57 6.10 17.27 7.34
C VAL A 57 4.84 17.25 8.21
N LYS A 58 3.92 18.19 7.95
CA LYS A 58 2.62 18.28 8.63
C LYS A 58 1.50 17.90 7.68
N PHE A 59 0.58 17.06 8.16
CA PHE A 59 -0.53 16.51 7.40
C PHE A 59 -1.84 17.14 7.81
N GLY A 60 -2.69 17.46 6.84
CA GLY A 60 -4.05 17.93 7.06
C GLY A 60 -5.07 16.96 6.48
N ALA A 61 -6.21 16.82 7.18
CA ALA A 61 -7.38 16.10 6.71
C ALA A 61 -8.63 16.97 6.92
N LYS A 62 -9.57 16.93 5.98
CA LYS A 62 -10.89 17.58 6.08
C LYS A 62 -11.97 16.59 5.68
N ASN A 63 -13.10 16.65 6.40
CA ASN A 63 -14.29 15.81 6.17
C ASN A 63 -13.99 14.30 6.21
N ILE A 64 -12.93 13.92 6.90
CA ILE A 64 -12.57 12.55 7.24
C ILE A 64 -11.76 12.58 8.54
N SER A 65 -11.91 11.58 9.38
CA SER A 65 -11.24 11.52 10.69
C SER A 65 -9.92 10.76 10.60
N VAL A 66 -8.86 11.38 11.12
CA VAL A 66 -7.57 10.69 11.30
C VAL A 66 -7.65 9.86 12.57
N ALA A 67 -7.39 8.58 12.46
CA ALA A 67 -7.47 7.62 13.56
C ALA A 67 -6.35 6.57 13.45
N PRO A 68 -6.07 5.83 14.53
CA PRO A 68 -5.17 4.68 14.44
C PRO A 68 -5.69 3.61 13.45
N ALA A 69 -4.79 2.85 12.84
CA ALA A 69 -5.13 1.76 11.92
C ALA A 69 -5.96 0.63 12.58
N THR A 70 -6.03 0.61 13.91
CA THR A 70 -6.90 -0.30 14.67
C THR A 70 -8.35 0.16 14.76
N ASP A 71 -8.64 1.42 14.37
CA ASP A 71 -10.00 1.96 14.36
C ASP A 71 -10.68 1.63 13.03
N THR A 72 -11.75 0.85 13.11
CA THR A 72 -12.53 0.38 11.96
C THR A 72 -13.83 1.18 11.74
N ALA A 73 -14.00 2.30 12.45
CA ALA A 73 -15.21 3.12 12.32
C ALA A 73 -15.32 3.70 10.90
N PRO A 74 -16.52 3.75 10.31
CA PRO A 74 -16.71 4.36 8.99
C PRO A 74 -16.25 5.82 8.97
N GLY A 75 -15.54 6.22 7.91
CA GLY A 75 -15.02 7.57 7.75
C GLY A 75 -13.79 7.89 8.61
N THR A 76 -13.13 6.87 9.13
CA THR A 76 -11.81 6.97 9.78
C THR A 76 -10.72 6.38 8.90
N GLY A 77 -9.49 6.84 9.10
CA GLY A 77 -8.33 6.31 8.40
C GLY A 77 -7.05 6.98 8.88
N HIS A 78 -5.96 6.66 8.22
CA HIS A 78 -4.64 7.16 8.58
C HIS A 78 -3.80 7.53 7.35
N HIS A 79 -2.79 8.35 7.58
CA HIS A 79 -1.92 8.84 6.52
C HIS A 79 -0.85 7.82 6.13
N HIS A 80 -0.55 7.79 4.84
CA HIS A 80 0.69 7.28 4.27
C HIS A 80 1.38 8.44 3.55
N LEU A 81 2.70 8.59 3.71
CA LEU A 81 3.50 9.56 2.98
C LEU A 81 4.30 8.85 1.90
N LEU A 82 4.03 9.21 0.67
CA LEU A 82 4.77 8.77 -0.51
C LEU A 82 5.96 9.72 -0.72
N ILE A 83 7.17 9.16 -0.71
CA ILE A 83 8.43 9.86 -0.88
C ILE A 83 9.05 9.38 -2.20
N ASP A 84 9.21 10.27 -3.17
CA ASP A 84 9.77 9.97 -4.50
C ASP A 84 9.05 8.84 -5.25
N ALA A 85 7.83 8.53 -4.84
CA ALA A 85 7.01 7.54 -5.52
C ALA A 85 6.60 8.05 -6.92
N LYS A 86 6.89 7.23 -7.95
CA LYS A 86 6.56 7.57 -9.33
C LYS A 86 5.05 7.51 -9.57
N GLU A 87 4.40 6.51 -9.00
CA GLU A 87 2.97 6.21 -9.16
C GLU A 87 2.31 6.00 -7.80
N LEU A 88 0.99 6.10 -7.77
CA LEU A 88 0.19 5.71 -6.61
C LEU A 88 0.19 4.18 -6.46
N PRO A 89 0.04 3.66 -5.23
CA PRO A 89 -0.12 2.23 -5.00
C PRO A 89 -1.32 1.66 -5.78
N PRO A 90 -1.30 0.37 -6.14
CA PRO A 90 -2.43 -0.29 -6.77
C PRO A 90 -3.69 -0.20 -5.93
N LEU A 91 -4.87 -0.03 -6.58
CA LEU A 91 -6.15 0.14 -5.89
C LEU A 91 -6.72 -1.18 -5.35
N ASP A 92 -6.20 -2.30 -5.80
CA ASP A 92 -6.65 -3.67 -5.45
C ASP A 92 -5.76 -4.34 -4.40
N ALA A 93 -4.85 -3.58 -3.80
CA ALA A 93 -3.94 -4.05 -2.76
C ALA A 93 -3.79 -3.02 -1.64
N PRO A 94 -3.44 -3.44 -0.42
CA PRO A 94 -3.06 -2.52 0.65
C PRO A 94 -1.86 -1.65 0.25
N ILE A 95 -1.85 -0.40 0.73
CA ILE A 95 -0.70 0.48 0.55
C ILE A 95 0.50 -0.16 1.25
N PRO A 96 1.66 -0.33 0.57
CA PRO A 96 2.83 -0.91 1.20
C PRO A 96 3.41 0.01 2.29
N ALA A 97 4.22 -0.56 3.17
CA ALA A 97 5.05 0.17 4.12
C ALA A 97 6.52 -0.14 3.79
N ASP A 98 7.18 0.77 3.11
CA ASP A 98 8.56 0.61 2.63
C ASP A 98 9.29 1.97 2.64
N ALA A 99 10.47 2.05 2.03
CA ALA A 99 11.28 3.26 1.99
C ALA A 99 10.59 4.44 1.26
N THR A 100 9.67 4.16 0.33
CA THR A 100 8.93 5.15 -0.47
C THR A 100 7.49 5.37 -0.01
N HIS A 101 7.00 4.54 0.91
CA HIS A 101 5.63 4.59 1.45
C HIS A 101 5.67 4.51 2.98
N LYS A 102 5.77 5.66 3.63
CA LYS A 102 5.87 5.74 5.08
C LYS A 102 4.48 5.68 5.72
N HIS A 103 4.30 4.73 6.64
CA HIS A 103 3.02 4.43 7.28
C HIS A 103 2.86 5.14 8.62
N TYR A 104 1.71 5.79 8.86
CA TYR A 104 1.39 6.53 10.08
C TYR A 104 0.18 5.94 10.83
N GLY A 105 0.26 4.63 11.10
CA GLY A 105 -0.83 3.82 11.66
C GLY A 105 -1.22 4.09 13.11
N LYS A 106 -0.63 5.09 13.78
CA LYS A 106 -1.04 5.54 15.12
C LYS A 106 -1.89 6.82 15.10
N GLY A 107 -2.30 7.27 13.90
CA GLY A 107 -3.06 8.52 13.74
C GLY A 107 -2.18 9.77 13.82
N GLN A 108 -0.90 9.66 13.50
CA GLN A 108 0.01 10.81 13.47
C GLN A 108 -0.41 11.81 12.38
N THR A 109 -0.26 13.10 12.69
CA THR A 109 -0.55 14.22 11.77
C THR A 109 0.70 15.00 11.39
N GLN A 110 1.86 14.57 11.83
CA GLN A 110 3.16 15.12 11.45
C GLN A 110 4.27 14.12 11.73
N ASP A 111 5.40 14.31 11.04
CA ASP A 111 6.64 13.58 11.29
C ASP A 111 7.85 14.41 10.81
N THR A 112 9.02 14.15 11.36
CA THR A 112 10.29 14.65 10.83
C THR A 112 10.97 13.51 10.09
N ILE A 113 11.13 13.67 8.77
CA ILE A 113 11.80 12.69 7.91
C ILE A 113 13.18 13.18 7.54
N HIS A 114 14.14 12.26 7.43
CA HIS A 114 15.50 12.58 6.95
C HIS A 114 15.59 12.28 5.45
N LEU A 115 16.03 13.27 4.67
CA LEU A 115 16.21 13.16 3.22
C LEU A 115 17.61 13.62 2.84
N GLU A 116 18.21 12.95 1.87
CA GLU A 116 19.50 13.36 1.30
C GLU A 116 19.36 14.69 0.53
N PRO A 117 20.46 15.46 0.34
CA PRO A 117 20.41 16.65 -0.49
C PRO A 117 19.94 16.34 -1.91
N GLY A 118 19.03 17.17 -2.43
CA GLY A 118 18.46 17.01 -3.77
C GLY A 118 16.99 17.40 -3.85
N ASP A 119 16.38 17.11 -4.99
CA ASP A 119 14.95 17.34 -5.22
C ASP A 119 14.18 16.08 -4.82
N HIS A 120 13.17 16.25 -3.97
CA HIS A 120 12.30 15.18 -3.52
C HIS A 120 10.84 15.52 -3.77
N THR A 121 10.04 14.49 -4.05
CA THR A 121 8.59 14.64 -4.15
C THR A 121 7.92 14.02 -2.93
N LEU A 122 6.89 14.70 -2.43
CA LEU A 122 6.06 14.23 -1.32
C LEU A 122 4.59 14.24 -1.73
N GLN A 123 3.85 13.21 -1.35
CA GLN A 123 2.41 13.11 -1.56
C GLN A 123 1.77 12.30 -0.44
N LEU A 124 0.59 12.71 0.04
CA LEU A 124 -0.18 11.90 0.99
C LEU A 124 -1.14 10.99 0.24
N ASP A 125 -1.26 9.77 0.73
CA ASP A 125 -2.33 8.82 0.44
C ASP A 125 -3.01 8.44 1.76
N PHE A 126 -4.33 8.32 1.77
CA PHE A 126 -5.10 8.09 2.99
C PHE A 126 -5.82 6.75 2.91
N ALA A 127 -5.59 5.90 3.90
CA ALA A 127 -6.09 4.53 3.92
C ALA A 127 -7.00 4.25 5.11
N ASP A 128 -7.89 3.30 4.94
CA ASP A 128 -8.71 2.72 6.01
C ASP A 128 -7.90 1.77 6.93
N ALA A 129 -8.53 1.16 7.91
CA ALA A 129 -7.91 0.22 8.84
C ALA A 129 -7.29 -1.02 8.15
N ALA A 130 -7.76 -1.40 6.97
CA ALA A 130 -7.19 -2.49 6.18
C ALA A 130 -6.04 -2.03 5.27
N HIS A 131 -5.58 -0.78 5.41
CA HIS A 131 -4.58 -0.13 4.55
C HIS A 131 -5.01 0.00 3.09
N MET A 132 -6.31 -0.10 2.83
CA MET A 132 -6.87 0.07 1.49
C MET A 132 -7.17 1.55 1.24
N GLN A 133 -6.81 2.02 0.05
CA GLN A 133 -7.23 3.34 -0.40
C GLN A 133 -8.76 3.42 -0.46
N PHE A 134 -9.34 4.56 -0.10
CA PHE A 134 -10.77 4.81 -0.26
C PHE A 134 -11.20 4.78 -1.74
N ASN A 135 -12.50 4.72 -2.00
CA ASN A 135 -13.07 4.75 -3.34
C ASN A 135 -14.02 5.95 -3.52
N PRO A 136 -13.63 6.97 -4.34
CA PRO A 136 -12.33 7.17 -4.99
C PRO A 136 -11.18 7.39 -3.99
N PRO A 137 -9.90 7.29 -4.42
CA PRO A 137 -8.75 7.54 -3.53
C PRO A 137 -8.74 8.94 -2.94
N ILE A 138 -8.32 9.07 -1.68
CA ILE A 138 -8.13 10.36 -1.01
C ILE A 138 -6.63 10.64 -0.98
N VAL A 139 -6.16 11.40 -1.96
CA VAL A 139 -4.74 11.73 -2.11
C VAL A 139 -4.51 13.23 -2.13
N SER A 140 -3.36 13.68 -1.64
CA SER A 140 -2.98 15.08 -1.75
C SER A 140 -2.43 15.42 -3.14
N LYS A 141 -2.27 16.71 -3.40
CA LYS A 141 -1.36 17.15 -4.46
C LYS A 141 0.06 16.65 -4.16
N LYS A 142 0.77 16.21 -5.20
CA LYS A 142 2.20 15.94 -5.13
C LYS A 142 2.93 17.29 -5.09
N ILE A 143 3.85 17.45 -4.15
CA ILE A 143 4.72 18.62 -4.03
C ILE A 143 6.17 18.22 -4.29
N THR A 144 6.97 19.17 -4.72
CA THR A 144 8.44 19.05 -4.82
C THR A 144 9.09 19.95 -3.79
N ILE A 145 10.13 19.48 -3.14
CA ILE A 145 10.95 20.23 -2.20
C ILE A 145 12.42 20.10 -2.58
N HIS A 146 13.23 21.07 -2.18
CA HIS A 146 14.66 21.15 -2.46
C HIS A 146 15.43 21.02 -1.15
N VAL A 147 16.07 19.87 -0.93
CA VAL A 147 16.85 19.57 0.29
C VAL A 147 18.30 20.02 0.10
N LYS A 148 18.87 20.69 1.12
CA LYS A 148 20.25 21.22 1.12
C LYS A 148 21.14 20.46 2.11
#